data_195c1daee89674849de58586850852f7
#
_entry.id   195c1daee89674849de58586850852f7
#
_cell.length_a   1.000
_cell.length_b   1.000
_cell.length_c   1.000
_cell.angle_alpha   90.00
_cell.angle_beta   90.00
_cell.angle_gamma   90.00
#
_symmetry.space_group_name_H-M   'P 1'
#
loop_
_entity.id
_entity.type
_entity.pdbx_description
1 polymer ?
#
loop_
_entity_poly.entity_id
_entity_poly.type
_entity_poly.pdbx_seq_one_letter_code
_entity_poly.pdbx_strand_id
1 'polypeptide(L)'
;MSEVENNIAGSSAAADATAAENVDATETTPEASINDERAQRKARRQALLDAGVDPYPIKSTVTAHVAELEERYADLEDGQTGEEVYSVAGRVRAIRNQGKIAFVVVEDYTGQIQLFCRINNLDKKNWELLGLLDLGDIIGATGAIMRTRRGQLSLAVTSLEVLSKSLRPLPEKFHGLTDREVRYRQRYVDLIMNPEVRDVFRKRSQIISIIRQFMEADGYMEVETPVLQEILGGANAKPFITHYNALNTENYLRIATELPLKRLLVGGLERVYELGRQFRNEGTDLTHNPEFTSMEAYAAYSDLAGMRELSQNLFQEIARKACGCEEGHEVITYQGTEVDLSGNWRVASLAEIASEVTGEELSIDTPVEKLRAVLDRYEIEWNPEWQAGKLLFEIYDELGEKSIVNPTFVCDYPAEVSPLTKRKADDPRLTDRFELIICGAEYANAYSELNDPVDQEERFAAQMEAKRQGDEEAMEYDYDFIRALEYGMPPAGGIGYGIDRMMMLFCDQPSIRDVLLFPQLKPEKR
;
A
#
# COMPACT_ATOMS: atom_id res chain seq x y z
N MET A 1 -47.48 40.47 4.05
CA MET A 1 -47.53 41.84 3.52
C MET A 1 -46.65 41.80 2.31
N SER A 2 -47.30 41.62 1.26
CA SER A 2 -47.65 42.38 0.01
C SER A 2 -46.48 42.29 -0.98
N GLU A 3 -46.55 41.42 -2.02
CA GLU A 3 -47.27 41.69 -3.31
C GLU A 3 -46.85 43.02 -3.97
N VAL A 4 -46.36 42.92 -5.20
CA VAL A 4 -47.06 43.47 -6.36
C VAL A 4 -46.33 43.06 -7.67
N GLU A 5 -47.14 42.49 -8.55
CA GLU A 5 -47.04 42.21 -9.97
C GLU A 5 -46.80 43.45 -10.85
N ASN A 6 -46.37 43.26 -12.09
CA ASN A 6 -47.09 43.53 -13.38
C ASN A 6 -46.07 43.53 -14.53
N ASN A 7 -46.09 42.66 -15.52
CA ASN A 7 -46.98 42.51 -16.69
C ASN A 7 -46.97 43.69 -17.72
N ILE A 8 -46.71 43.35 -18.99
CA ILE A 8 -47.31 43.78 -20.29
C ILE A 8 -46.30 43.45 -21.41
N ALA A 9 -46.44 42.47 -22.27
CA ALA A 9 -47.26 42.18 -23.41
C ALA A 9 -46.97 43.00 -24.69
N GLY A 10 -46.85 42.29 -25.82
CA GLY A 10 -47.10 42.75 -27.17
C GLY A 10 -46.10 42.32 -28.23
N SER A 11 -46.40 41.38 -28.96
CA SER A 11 -47.04 41.06 -30.23
C SER A 11 -46.09 40.86 -31.42
N SER A 12 -46.10 39.63 -31.93
CA SER A 12 -46.45 39.16 -33.28
C SER A 12 -45.55 39.55 -34.47
N ALA A 13 -45.03 38.58 -35.16
CA ALA A 13 -45.35 38.24 -36.54
C ALA A 13 -44.66 36.95 -36.97
N ALA A 14 -45.42 36.13 -37.66
CA ALA A 14 -45.01 34.81 -38.21
C ALA A 14 -44.29 34.99 -39.55
N ALA A 15 -43.40 34.02 -39.87
CA ALA A 15 -43.21 33.49 -41.23
C ALA A 15 -42.41 32.17 -41.19
N ASP A 16 -43.09 31.14 -41.48
CA ASP A 16 -42.88 30.00 -42.39
C ASP A 16 -41.51 29.30 -42.50
N ALA A 17 -41.57 28.06 -42.09
CA ALA A 17 -41.17 26.79 -42.66
C ALA A 17 -39.85 26.66 -43.46
N THR A 18 -38.96 25.79 -42.93
CA THR A 18 -38.53 24.59 -43.66
C THR A 18 -38.01 23.55 -42.63
N ALA A 19 -38.61 22.37 -42.70
CA ALA A 19 -38.22 21.19 -41.94
C ALA A 19 -36.83 20.71 -42.41
N ALA A 20 -35.87 20.76 -41.51
CA ALA A 20 -34.67 19.94 -41.62
C ALA A 20 -34.82 18.83 -40.57
N GLU A 21 -34.90 17.61 -41.05
CA GLU A 21 -34.87 16.39 -40.23
C GLU A 21 -33.63 16.40 -39.34
N ASN A 22 -33.83 16.62 -38.05
CA ASN A 22 -32.84 16.30 -37.04
C ASN A 22 -32.74 14.77 -36.98
N VAL A 23 -31.69 14.22 -37.55
CA VAL A 23 -31.22 12.86 -37.25
C VAL A 23 -30.78 12.89 -35.80
N ASP A 24 -31.63 12.31 -34.98
CA ASP A 24 -31.41 12.06 -33.55
C ASP A 24 -30.13 11.20 -33.41
N ALA A 25 -29.01 11.86 -33.16
CA ALA A 25 -27.81 11.19 -32.71
C ALA A 25 -28.09 10.71 -31.29
N THR A 26 -28.60 9.50 -31.17
CA THR A 26 -28.72 8.81 -29.88
C THR A 26 -27.33 8.76 -29.27
N GLU A 27 -27.06 9.60 -28.27
CA GLU A 27 -25.91 9.47 -27.37
C GLU A 27 -26.01 8.08 -26.71
N THR A 28 -25.26 7.13 -27.26
CA THR A 28 -25.11 5.81 -26.64
C THR A 28 -24.42 6.01 -25.30
N THR A 29 -25.08 5.59 -24.22
CA THR A 29 -24.46 5.59 -22.89
C THR A 29 -23.16 4.75 -22.92
N PRO A 30 -22.14 5.09 -22.13
CA PRO A 30 -20.86 4.32 -22.09
C PRO A 30 -21.07 2.82 -21.88
N GLU A 31 -22.05 2.41 -21.10
CA GLU A 31 -22.39 0.99 -20.90
C GLU A 31 -22.97 0.31 -22.14
N ALA A 32 -23.78 0.98 -22.94
CA ALA A 32 -24.33 0.44 -24.20
C ALA A 32 -23.17 0.20 -25.19
N SER A 33 -22.26 1.15 -25.33
CA SER A 33 -21.06 1.03 -26.18
C SER A 33 -20.17 -0.14 -25.76
N ILE A 34 -19.93 -0.34 -24.46
CA ILE A 34 -19.15 -1.47 -23.92
C ILE A 34 -19.84 -2.82 -24.23
N ASN A 35 -21.16 -2.89 -24.12
CA ASN A 35 -21.91 -4.11 -24.40
C ASN A 35 -21.88 -4.48 -25.88
N ASP A 36 -21.96 -3.50 -26.78
CA ASP A 36 -21.85 -3.72 -28.24
C ASP A 36 -20.45 -4.21 -28.62
N GLU A 37 -19.40 -3.60 -28.09
CA GLU A 37 -18.03 -4.04 -28.33
C GLU A 37 -17.76 -5.44 -27.76
N ARG A 38 -18.30 -5.73 -26.57
CA ARG A 38 -18.23 -7.07 -25.98
C ARG A 38 -18.92 -8.14 -26.84
N ALA A 39 -20.06 -7.79 -27.47
CA ALA A 39 -20.74 -8.68 -28.41
C ALA A 39 -19.88 -8.96 -29.64
N GLN A 40 -19.27 -7.95 -30.25
CA GLN A 40 -18.34 -8.09 -31.37
C GLN A 40 -17.13 -8.97 -31.02
N ARG A 41 -16.53 -8.76 -29.84
CA ARG A 41 -15.39 -9.57 -29.36
C ARG A 41 -15.77 -11.04 -29.12
N LYS A 42 -17.00 -11.28 -28.63
CA LYS A 42 -17.56 -12.65 -28.56
C LYS A 42 -17.71 -13.29 -29.91
N ALA A 43 -18.17 -12.54 -30.93
CA ALA A 43 -18.26 -13.04 -32.32
C ALA A 43 -16.87 -13.37 -32.88
N ARG A 44 -15.85 -12.52 -32.66
CA ARG A 44 -14.46 -12.82 -33.06
C ARG A 44 -13.90 -14.04 -32.36
N ARG A 45 -14.21 -14.22 -31.06
CA ARG A 45 -13.87 -15.45 -30.33
C ARG A 45 -14.49 -16.69 -30.99
N GLN A 46 -15.75 -16.60 -31.40
CA GLN A 46 -16.41 -17.71 -32.10
C GLN A 46 -15.74 -17.98 -33.44
N ALA A 47 -15.40 -16.94 -34.21
CA ALA A 47 -14.69 -17.08 -35.48
C ALA A 47 -13.31 -17.75 -35.31
N LEU A 48 -12.60 -17.50 -34.21
CA LEU A 48 -11.35 -18.23 -33.87
C LEU A 48 -11.62 -19.73 -33.70
N LEU A 49 -12.65 -20.11 -32.95
CA LEU A 49 -13.05 -21.50 -32.73
C LEU A 49 -13.45 -22.18 -34.03
N ASP A 50 -14.22 -21.50 -34.88
CA ASP A 50 -14.66 -22.01 -36.20
C ASP A 50 -13.47 -22.21 -37.15
N ALA A 51 -12.40 -21.40 -36.99
CA ALA A 51 -11.13 -21.56 -37.71
C ALA A 51 -10.19 -22.63 -37.09
N GLY A 52 -10.64 -23.35 -36.06
CA GLY A 52 -9.84 -24.36 -35.38
C GLY A 52 -8.68 -23.79 -34.58
N VAL A 53 -8.87 -22.59 -34.03
CA VAL A 53 -7.92 -21.92 -33.14
C VAL A 53 -8.53 -21.87 -31.75
N ASP A 54 -7.84 -22.46 -30.76
CA ASP A 54 -8.22 -22.33 -29.37
C ASP A 54 -7.83 -20.92 -28.86
N PRO A 55 -8.81 -20.07 -28.49
CA PRO A 55 -8.50 -18.73 -27.99
C PRO A 55 -8.02 -18.69 -26.53
N TYR A 56 -7.91 -19.84 -25.85
CA TYR A 56 -7.47 -19.99 -24.45
C TYR A 56 -6.66 -21.30 -24.29
N PRO A 57 -5.51 -21.44 -24.97
CA PRO A 57 -4.71 -22.66 -24.90
C PRO A 57 -4.14 -22.88 -23.49
N ILE A 58 -3.86 -24.14 -23.16
CA ILE A 58 -3.35 -24.56 -21.85
C ILE A 58 -1.93 -24.02 -21.61
N LYS A 59 -1.12 -23.85 -22.65
CA LYS A 59 0.27 -23.39 -22.57
C LYS A 59 0.69 -22.66 -23.83
N SER A 60 1.74 -21.86 -23.69
CA SER A 60 2.51 -21.29 -24.81
C SER A 60 4.00 -21.40 -24.50
N THR A 61 4.82 -21.27 -25.54
CA THR A 61 6.27 -21.22 -25.39
C THR A 61 6.74 -19.78 -25.43
N VAL A 62 7.40 -19.35 -24.35
CA VAL A 62 8.10 -18.06 -24.27
C VAL A 62 9.58 -18.34 -24.04
N THR A 63 10.45 -17.84 -24.93
CA THR A 63 11.90 -18.09 -24.87
C THR A 63 12.70 -16.86 -24.44
N ALA A 64 12.10 -15.67 -24.48
CA ALA A 64 12.73 -14.44 -24.03
C ALA A 64 11.67 -13.39 -23.64
N HIS A 65 12.05 -12.49 -22.74
CA HIS A 65 11.28 -11.30 -22.37
C HIS A 65 11.81 -10.07 -23.11
N VAL A 66 10.96 -9.02 -23.19
CA VAL A 66 11.27 -7.83 -23.99
C VAL A 66 12.56 -7.16 -23.55
N ALA A 67 12.76 -6.94 -22.23
CA ALA A 67 13.97 -6.28 -21.73
C ALA A 67 15.26 -7.05 -22.08
N GLU A 68 15.23 -8.37 -22.03
CA GLU A 68 16.37 -9.23 -22.41
C GLU A 68 16.72 -9.04 -23.89
N LEU A 69 15.70 -8.91 -24.74
CA LEU A 69 15.90 -8.67 -26.16
C LEU A 69 16.37 -7.25 -26.48
N GLU A 70 15.87 -6.26 -25.76
CA GLU A 70 16.33 -4.88 -25.88
C GLU A 70 17.80 -4.75 -25.50
N GLU A 71 18.23 -5.37 -24.40
CA GLU A 71 19.63 -5.40 -23.97
C GLU A 71 20.51 -6.16 -24.97
N ARG A 72 20.09 -7.37 -25.36
CA ARG A 72 20.88 -8.25 -26.24
C ARG A 72 21.09 -7.67 -27.65
N TYR A 73 20.12 -6.92 -28.16
CA TYR A 73 20.13 -6.32 -29.49
C TYR A 73 20.24 -4.79 -29.48
N ALA A 74 20.82 -4.24 -28.40
CA ALA A 74 21.04 -2.79 -28.30
C ALA A 74 21.83 -2.23 -29.48
N ASP A 75 22.88 -2.93 -29.91
CA ASP A 75 23.82 -2.54 -30.95
C ASP A 75 23.40 -2.99 -32.38
N LEU A 76 22.21 -3.60 -32.56
CA LEU A 76 21.75 -4.02 -33.87
C LEU A 76 21.51 -2.79 -34.75
N GLU A 77 22.14 -2.73 -35.93
CA GLU A 77 22.03 -1.58 -36.85
C GLU A 77 20.67 -1.50 -37.56
N ASP A 78 20.30 -0.31 -38.01
CA ASP A 78 19.07 -0.06 -38.73
C ASP A 78 18.97 -0.90 -40.04
N GLY A 79 17.86 -1.61 -40.17
CA GLY A 79 17.60 -2.49 -41.29
C GLY A 79 18.19 -3.91 -41.18
N GLN A 80 18.94 -4.19 -40.12
CA GLN A 80 19.50 -5.52 -39.87
C GLN A 80 18.50 -6.45 -39.15
N THR A 81 18.72 -7.75 -39.29
CA THR A 81 17.94 -8.83 -38.65
C THR A 81 18.93 -9.79 -37.99
N GLY A 82 18.68 -10.16 -36.73
CA GLY A 82 19.44 -11.17 -36.00
C GLY A 82 19.18 -12.57 -36.55
N GLU A 83 20.08 -13.49 -36.23
CA GLU A 83 20.01 -14.88 -36.74
C GLU A 83 19.12 -15.78 -35.86
N GLU A 84 19.01 -15.45 -34.57
CA GLU A 84 18.27 -16.27 -33.59
C GLU A 84 16.77 -16.00 -33.64
N VAL A 85 15.98 -17.06 -33.42
CA VAL A 85 14.52 -17.03 -33.37
C VAL A 85 14.05 -17.08 -31.93
N TYR A 86 13.18 -16.15 -31.57
CA TYR A 86 12.58 -16.05 -30.24
C TYR A 86 11.07 -16.17 -30.30
N SER A 87 10.50 -16.67 -29.21
CA SER A 87 9.06 -16.63 -28.95
C SER A 87 8.81 -15.68 -27.79
N VAL A 88 8.01 -14.64 -28.03
CA VAL A 88 7.58 -13.67 -27.02
C VAL A 88 6.07 -13.76 -26.83
N ALA A 89 5.58 -13.42 -25.65
CA ALA A 89 4.14 -13.30 -25.41
C ALA A 89 3.84 -12.00 -24.66
N GLY A 90 2.69 -11.39 -24.98
CA GLY A 90 2.30 -10.15 -24.33
C GLY A 90 0.89 -9.70 -24.69
N ARG A 91 0.47 -8.63 -24.03
CA ARG A 91 -0.82 -7.99 -24.25
C ARG A 91 -0.75 -7.03 -25.42
N VAL A 92 -1.69 -7.14 -26.36
CA VAL A 92 -1.82 -6.24 -27.50
C VAL A 92 -2.17 -4.83 -27.04
N ARG A 93 -1.28 -3.87 -27.33
CA ARG A 93 -1.41 -2.45 -26.96
C ARG A 93 -1.74 -1.55 -28.15
N ALA A 94 -1.37 -1.95 -29.35
CA ALA A 94 -1.70 -1.25 -30.58
C ALA A 94 -1.69 -2.21 -31.77
N ILE A 95 -2.55 -1.94 -32.76
CA ILE A 95 -2.60 -2.66 -34.04
C ILE A 95 -2.66 -1.59 -35.16
N ARG A 96 -1.77 -1.70 -36.13
CA ARG A 96 -1.75 -0.85 -37.32
C ARG A 96 -1.61 -1.71 -38.59
N ASN A 97 -2.68 -1.80 -39.37
CA ASN A 97 -2.71 -2.54 -40.65
C ASN A 97 -2.41 -1.59 -41.82
N GLN A 98 -1.48 -1.99 -42.70
CA GLN A 98 -1.09 -1.24 -43.87
C GLN A 98 -1.08 -2.17 -45.11
N GLY A 99 -2.20 -2.78 -45.42
CA GLY A 99 -2.37 -3.68 -46.54
C GLY A 99 -1.62 -5.01 -46.39
N LYS A 100 -0.41 -5.13 -46.95
CA LYS A 100 0.41 -6.36 -46.88
C LYS A 100 1.34 -6.40 -45.66
N ILE A 101 1.27 -5.41 -44.78
CA ILE A 101 2.10 -5.28 -43.59
C ILE A 101 1.18 -4.91 -42.41
N ALA A 102 1.41 -5.52 -41.26
CA ALA A 102 0.79 -5.12 -40.01
C ALA A 102 1.85 -4.95 -38.95
N PHE A 103 1.62 -3.96 -38.07
CA PHE A 103 2.42 -3.72 -36.86
C PHE A 103 1.51 -3.94 -35.67
N VAL A 104 1.92 -4.84 -34.78
CA VAL A 104 1.24 -5.07 -33.50
C VAL A 104 2.23 -4.77 -32.37
N VAL A 105 1.86 -3.91 -31.44
CA VAL A 105 2.68 -3.68 -30.25
C VAL A 105 2.15 -4.59 -29.15
N VAL A 106 3.03 -5.42 -28.61
CA VAL A 106 2.73 -6.27 -27.45
C VAL A 106 3.55 -5.82 -26.25
N GLU A 107 2.97 -5.95 -25.08
CA GLU A 107 3.56 -5.61 -23.79
C GLU A 107 3.60 -6.83 -22.90
N ASP A 108 4.79 -7.20 -22.44
CA ASP A 108 4.98 -8.14 -21.34
C ASP A 108 5.20 -7.41 -20.02
N TYR A 109 5.63 -8.10 -18.97
CA TYR A 109 5.88 -7.48 -17.68
C TYR A 109 7.17 -6.65 -17.63
N THR A 110 8.04 -6.74 -18.64
CA THR A 110 9.34 -6.09 -18.72
C THR A 110 9.36 -4.89 -19.66
N GLY A 111 8.51 -4.88 -20.70
CA GLY A 111 8.53 -3.81 -21.69
C GLY A 111 7.55 -4.02 -22.85
N GLN A 112 7.72 -3.22 -23.92
CA GLN A 112 6.91 -3.28 -25.13
C GLN A 112 7.78 -3.56 -26.35
N ILE A 113 7.37 -4.52 -27.20
CA ILE A 113 8.02 -4.81 -28.47
C ILE A 113 7.05 -4.71 -29.63
N GLN A 114 7.53 -4.21 -30.76
CA GLN A 114 6.78 -4.20 -32.01
C GLN A 114 6.89 -5.55 -32.74
N LEU A 115 5.78 -6.15 -33.06
CA LEU A 115 5.69 -7.29 -33.96
C LEU A 115 5.54 -6.78 -35.39
N PHE A 116 6.47 -7.13 -36.24
CA PHE A 116 6.47 -6.80 -37.66
C PHE A 116 5.94 -7.99 -38.49
N CYS A 117 4.68 -7.90 -38.90
CA CYS A 117 3.98 -8.96 -39.63
C CYS A 117 3.92 -8.63 -41.11
N ARG A 118 4.41 -9.54 -41.96
CA ARG A 118 4.30 -9.44 -43.43
C ARG A 118 3.52 -10.62 -43.97
N ILE A 119 2.63 -10.37 -44.94
CA ILE A 119 1.83 -11.41 -45.59
C ILE A 119 2.69 -12.51 -46.23
N ASN A 120 3.91 -12.16 -46.70
CA ASN A 120 4.83 -13.12 -47.33
C ASN A 120 5.62 -13.97 -46.31
N ASN A 121 5.65 -13.58 -45.04
CA ASN A 121 6.39 -14.27 -43.98
C ASN A 121 5.48 -15.12 -43.10
N LEU A 122 4.18 -14.88 -43.17
CA LEU A 122 3.15 -15.59 -42.42
C LEU A 122 2.38 -16.52 -43.40
N ASP A 123 2.00 -17.69 -42.92
CA ASP A 123 1.02 -18.49 -43.66
C ASP A 123 -0.37 -17.81 -43.64
N LYS A 124 -1.27 -18.31 -44.48
CA LYS A 124 -2.61 -17.75 -44.62
C LYS A 124 -3.37 -17.71 -43.28
N LYS A 125 -3.26 -18.78 -42.49
CA LYS A 125 -3.93 -18.89 -41.18
C LYS A 125 -3.43 -17.83 -40.21
N ASN A 126 -2.11 -17.68 -40.05
CA ASN A 126 -1.50 -16.66 -39.18
C ASN A 126 -1.83 -15.23 -39.64
N TRP A 127 -1.91 -14.99 -40.96
CA TRP A 127 -2.30 -13.68 -41.47
C TRP A 127 -3.77 -13.35 -41.19
N GLU A 128 -4.66 -14.31 -41.32
CA GLU A 128 -6.09 -14.14 -41.02
C GLU A 128 -6.34 -13.91 -39.54
N LEU A 129 -5.52 -14.50 -38.64
CA LEU A 129 -5.58 -14.24 -37.19
C LEU A 129 -5.43 -12.76 -36.83
N LEU A 130 -4.60 -12.00 -37.56
CA LEU A 130 -4.43 -10.57 -37.33
C LEU A 130 -5.73 -9.78 -37.43
N GLY A 131 -6.66 -10.19 -38.29
CA GLY A 131 -7.98 -9.59 -38.45
C GLY A 131 -8.96 -9.89 -37.32
N LEU A 132 -8.66 -10.87 -36.46
CA LEU A 132 -9.48 -11.29 -35.34
C LEU A 132 -8.95 -10.80 -33.99
N LEU A 133 -7.78 -10.13 -33.98
CA LEU A 133 -7.20 -9.58 -32.79
C LEU A 133 -7.90 -8.28 -32.37
N ASP A 134 -7.97 -8.08 -31.07
CA ASP A 134 -8.42 -6.85 -30.43
C ASP A 134 -7.36 -6.29 -29.47
N LEU A 135 -7.45 -5.00 -29.18
CA LEU A 135 -6.66 -4.40 -28.11
C LEU A 135 -7.00 -5.08 -26.77
N GLY A 136 -5.96 -5.46 -26.05
CA GLY A 136 -6.11 -6.20 -24.81
C GLY A 136 -6.00 -7.71 -24.93
N ASP A 137 -6.05 -8.30 -26.13
CA ASP A 137 -5.77 -9.74 -26.31
C ASP A 137 -4.35 -10.06 -25.83
N ILE A 138 -4.14 -11.26 -25.34
CA ILE A 138 -2.80 -11.79 -25.08
C ILE A 138 -2.44 -12.73 -26.24
N ILE A 139 -1.30 -12.48 -26.86
CA ILE A 139 -0.82 -13.25 -28.00
C ILE A 139 0.62 -13.69 -27.80
N GLY A 140 0.97 -14.82 -28.42
CA GLY A 140 2.34 -15.26 -28.61
C GLY A 140 2.78 -14.96 -30.05
N ALA A 141 4.05 -14.65 -30.25
CA ALA A 141 4.65 -14.43 -31.54
C ALA A 141 6.05 -15.03 -31.61
N THR A 142 6.36 -15.71 -32.68
CA THR A 142 7.69 -16.28 -32.94
C THR A 142 8.32 -15.62 -34.15
N GLY A 143 9.62 -15.31 -34.08
CA GLY A 143 10.35 -14.69 -35.17
C GLY A 143 11.78 -14.28 -34.78
N ALA A 144 12.51 -13.68 -35.71
CA ALA A 144 13.83 -13.12 -35.47
C ALA A 144 13.75 -11.65 -35.07
N ILE A 145 14.64 -11.22 -34.22
CA ILE A 145 14.75 -9.78 -33.85
C ILE A 145 15.31 -9.02 -35.03
N MET A 146 14.71 -7.87 -35.34
CA MET A 146 15.18 -6.93 -36.36
C MET A 146 15.10 -5.51 -35.88
N ARG A 147 15.95 -4.65 -36.40
CA ARG A 147 15.76 -3.21 -36.29
C ARG A 147 15.21 -2.67 -37.62
N THR A 148 14.09 -1.99 -37.55
CA THR A 148 13.49 -1.38 -38.76
C THR A 148 14.41 -0.28 -39.31
N ARG A 149 14.24 0.12 -40.57
CA ARG A 149 14.96 1.25 -41.18
C ARG A 149 14.74 2.61 -40.46
N ARG A 150 13.82 2.66 -39.53
CA ARG A 150 13.51 3.83 -38.69
C ARG A 150 14.00 3.67 -37.23
N GLY A 151 14.87 2.71 -36.99
CA GLY A 151 15.49 2.48 -35.68
C GLY A 151 14.65 1.68 -34.67
N GLN A 152 13.40 1.27 -35.01
CA GLN A 152 12.55 0.54 -34.04
C GLN A 152 12.93 -0.92 -33.95
N LEU A 153 13.31 -1.40 -32.76
CA LEU A 153 13.49 -2.82 -32.46
C LEU A 153 12.15 -3.56 -32.61
N SER A 154 12.15 -4.67 -33.31
CA SER A 154 10.93 -5.39 -33.67
C SER A 154 11.20 -6.88 -33.79
N LEU A 155 10.15 -7.70 -33.62
CA LEU A 155 10.18 -9.10 -33.94
C LEU A 155 9.64 -9.28 -35.38
N ALA A 156 10.44 -9.82 -36.31
CA ALA A 156 10.02 -10.21 -37.67
C ALA A 156 9.24 -11.51 -37.57
N VAL A 157 7.92 -11.42 -37.50
CA VAL A 157 7.04 -12.53 -37.13
C VAL A 157 6.94 -13.60 -38.23
N THR A 158 7.12 -14.86 -37.85
CA THR A 158 6.90 -16.04 -38.69
C THR A 158 5.71 -16.90 -38.21
N SER A 159 5.31 -16.77 -36.93
CA SER A 159 4.13 -17.45 -36.37
C SER A 159 3.47 -16.61 -35.31
N LEU A 160 2.12 -16.72 -35.22
CA LEU A 160 1.28 -16.05 -34.21
C LEU A 160 0.37 -17.07 -33.53
N GLU A 161 0.16 -16.86 -32.22
CA GLU A 161 -0.77 -17.62 -31.39
C GLU A 161 -1.68 -16.66 -30.62
N VAL A 162 -2.97 -16.98 -30.52
CA VAL A 162 -3.87 -16.33 -29.57
C VAL A 162 -3.80 -17.09 -28.26
N LEU A 163 -3.43 -16.42 -27.18
CA LEU A 163 -3.27 -17.04 -25.87
C LEU A 163 -4.43 -16.70 -24.91
N SER A 164 -5.02 -15.52 -25.09
CA SER A 164 -6.23 -15.16 -24.37
C SER A 164 -6.99 -14.07 -25.10
N LYS A 165 -8.21 -14.36 -25.52
CA LYS A 165 -9.11 -13.39 -26.14
C LYS A 165 -9.73 -12.47 -25.09
N SER A 166 -9.45 -11.18 -25.17
CA SER A 166 -10.06 -10.17 -24.31
C SER A 166 -11.49 -9.88 -24.74
N LEU A 167 -12.47 -10.10 -23.87
CA LEU A 167 -13.88 -9.87 -24.18
C LEU A 167 -14.40 -8.50 -23.75
N ARG A 168 -13.65 -7.77 -22.90
CA ARG A 168 -13.97 -6.38 -22.54
C ARG A 168 -12.95 -5.44 -23.17
N PRO A 169 -13.38 -4.28 -23.71
CA PRO A 169 -12.45 -3.26 -24.16
C PRO A 169 -11.63 -2.73 -22.97
N LEU A 170 -10.39 -2.37 -23.25
CA LEU A 170 -9.62 -1.56 -22.30
C LEU A 170 -10.14 -0.13 -22.33
N PRO A 171 -10.05 0.63 -21.21
CA PRO A 171 -10.33 2.06 -21.19
C PRO A 171 -9.53 2.81 -22.26
N GLU A 172 -10.07 3.91 -22.79
CA GLU A 172 -9.39 4.71 -23.80
C GLU A 172 -8.06 5.27 -23.26
N LYS A 173 -7.02 5.16 -24.11
CA LYS A 173 -5.64 5.51 -23.74
C LYS A 173 -5.45 6.98 -23.32
N PHE A 174 -6.31 7.89 -23.82
CA PHE A 174 -6.20 9.33 -23.57
C PHE A 174 -6.89 9.81 -22.29
N HIS A 175 -7.83 9.05 -21.77
CA HIS A 175 -8.55 9.42 -20.56
C HIS A 175 -8.21 8.51 -19.38
N GLY A 176 -7.55 7.37 -19.64
CA GLY A 176 -7.08 6.41 -18.65
C GLY A 176 -8.17 5.98 -17.67
N LEU A 177 -7.82 5.17 -16.71
CA LEU A 177 -8.64 4.94 -15.53
C LEU A 177 -8.30 6.05 -14.52
N THR A 178 -8.91 7.25 -14.64
CA THR A 178 -8.61 8.41 -13.80
C THR A 178 -9.36 8.41 -12.48
N ASP A 179 -10.54 7.81 -12.44
CA ASP A 179 -11.33 7.67 -11.22
C ASP A 179 -10.60 6.74 -10.22
N ARG A 180 -10.19 7.31 -9.08
CA ARG A 180 -9.45 6.60 -8.04
C ARG A 180 -10.21 5.40 -7.48
N GLU A 181 -11.53 5.52 -7.29
CA GLU A 181 -12.32 4.42 -6.75
C GLU A 181 -12.40 3.25 -7.74
N VAL A 182 -12.60 3.53 -9.01
CA VAL A 182 -12.59 2.51 -10.07
C VAL A 182 -11.20 1.85 -10.19
N ARG A 183 -10.11 2.61 -10.05
CA ARG A 183 -8.74 2.08 -10.03
C ARG A 183 -8.53 1.08 -8.88
N TYR A 184 -9.02 1.37 -7.70
CA TYR A 184 -8.91 0.48 -6.55
C TYR A 184 -9.77 -0.78 -6.72
N ARG A 185 -11.00 -0.63 -7.25
CA ARG A 185 -11.92 -1.76 -7.47
C ARG A 185 -11.49 -2.67 -8.60
N GLN A 186 -11.02 -2.08 -9.70
CA GLN A 186 -10.55 -2.79 -10.89
C GLN A 186 -9.01 -2.71 -10.99
N ARG A 187 -8.32 -3.03 -9.91
CA ARG A 187 -6.85 -2.97 -9.84
C ARG A 187 -6.17 -3.71 -10.99
N TYR A 188 -6.74 -4.79 -11.47
CA TYR A 188 -6.24 -5.52 -12.63
C TYR A 188 -6.29 -4.68 -13.92
N VAL A 189 -7.26 -3.78 -14.08
CA VAL A 189 -7.29 -2.83 -15.20
C VAL A 189 -6.30 -1.69 -14.96
N ASP A 190 -6.24 -1.16 -13.73
CA ASP A 190 -5.27 -0.14 -13.31
C ASP A 190 -3.83 -0.58 -13.60
N LEU A 191 -3.46 -1.81 -13.22
CA LEU A 191 -2.15 -2.42 -13.53
C LEU A 191 -1.88 -2.58 -15.03
N ILE A 192 -2.93 -2.75 -15.86
CA ILE A 192 -2.78 -2.80 -17.32
C ILE A 192 -2.57 -1.39 -17.88
N MET A 193 -3.31 -0.40 -17.40
CA MET A 193 -3.36 0.94 -18.01
C MET A 193 -2.25 1.86 -17.50
N ASN A 194 -1.84 1.72 -16.25
CA ASN A 194 -0.95 2.61 -15.52
C ASN A 194 0.33 1.86 -15.10
N PRO A 195 1.40 1.88 -15.93
CA PRO A 195 2.66 1.17 -15.62
C PRO A 195 3.27 1.57 -14.28
N GLU A 196 3.18 2.86 -13.92
CA GLU A 196 3.68 3.41 -12.66
C GLU A 196 3.06 2.73 -11.43
N VAL A 197 1.83 2.23 -11.53
CA VAL A 197 1.19 1.47 -10.43
C VAL A 197 1.87 0.11 -10.24
N ARG A 198 2.31 -0.53 -11.35
CA ARG A 198 3.10 -1.77 -11.27
C ARG A 198 4.43 -1.55 -10.55
N ASP A 199 5.04 -0.39 -10.77
CA ASP A 199 6.34 -0.06 -10.18
C ASP A 199 6.23 0.15 -8.66
N VAL A 200 5.13 0.71 -8.17
CA VAL A 200 4.83 0.78 -6.73
C VAL A 200 4.84 -0.62 -6.10
N PHE A 201 4.15 -1.60 -6.70
CA PHE A 201 4.09 -2.96 -6.15
C PHE A 201 5.40 -3.75 -6.33
N ARG A 202 6.17 -3.49 -7.39
CA ARG A 202 7.53 -4.03 -7.54
C ARG A 202 8.43 -3.50 -6.42
N LYS A 203 8.41 -2.18 -6.20
CA LYS A 203 9.19 -1.53 -5.14
C LYS A 203 8.76 -2.00 -3.75
N ARG A 204 7.46 -2.16 -3.50
CA ARG A 204 6.94 -2.77 -2.27
C ARG A 204 7.53 -4.16 -2.03
N SER A 205 7.52 -5.03 -3.05
CA SER A 205 8.10 -6.38 -2.93
C SER A 205 9.59 -6.34 -2.67
N GLN A 206 10.32 -5.44 -3.33
CA GLN A 206 11.75 -5.22 -3.11
C GLN A 206 12.04 -4.75 -1.68
N ILE A 207 11.28 -3.78 -1.15
CA ILE A 207 11.43 -3.28 0.22
C ILE A 207 11.21 -4.40 1.24
N ILE A 208 10.18 -5.22 1.09
CA ILE A 208 9.95 -6.37 1.97
C ILE A 208 11.14 -7.33 1.95
N SER A 209 11.73 -7.58 0.79
CA SER A 209 12.94 -8.41 0.68
C SER A 209 14.15 -7.78 1.38
N ILE A 210 14.32 -6.45 1.26
CA ILE A 210 15.37 -5.70 1.95
C ILE A 210 15.19 -5.78 3.47
N ILE A 211 13.97 -5.59 3.97
CA ILE A 211 13.66 -5.71 5.41
C ILE A 211 14.07 -7.09 5.93
N ARG A 212 13.67 -8.17 5.27
CA ARG A 212 14.02 -9.53 5.68
C ARG A 212 15.53 -9.76 5.71
N GLN A 213 16.23 -9.35 4.65
CA GLN A 213 17.69 -9.49 4.57
C GLN A 213 18.41 -8.67 5.66
N PHE A 214 17.91 -7.48 5.95
CA PHE A 214 18.44 -6.61 7.01
C PHE A 214 18.25 -7.24 8.39
N MET A 215 17.03 -7.69 8.71
CA MET A 215 16.73 -8.32 10.00
C MET A 215 17.51 -9.62 10.21
N GLU A 216 17.63 -10.46 9.17
CA GLU A 216 18.43 -11.68 9.21
C GLU A 216 19.92 -11.38 9.44
N ALA A 217 20.47 -10.37 8.75
CA ALA A 217 21.85 -9.95 8.91
C ALA A 217 22.15 -9.40 10.33
N ASP A 218 21.17 -8.78 10.99
CA ASP A 218 21.27 -8.32 12.39
C ASP A 218 20.95 -9.44 13.42
N GLY A 219 20.80 -10.68 12.96
CA GLY A 219 20.63 -11.87 13.80
C GLY A 219 19.21 -12.09 14.32
N TYR A 220 18.20 -11.44 13.75
CA TYR A 220 16.80 -11.74 14.07
C TYR A 220 16.31 -12.98 13.32
N MET A 221 15.50 -13.78 14.00
CA MET A 221 14.77 -14.91 13.43
C MET A 221 13.35 -14.48 13.03
N GLU A 222 12.97 -14.67 11.76
CA GLU A 222 11.58 -14.54 11.35
C GLU A 222 10.77 -15.71 11.90
N VAL A 223 9.66 -15.42 12.55
CA VAL A 223 8.75 -16.42 13.13
C VAL A 223 7.33 -16.18 12.69
N GLU A 224 6.47 -17.19 12.83
CA GLU A 224 5.04 -17.11 12.58
C GLU A 224 4.28 -17.48 13.86
N THR A 225 3.37 -16.62 14.27
CA THR A 225 2.51 -16.84 15.41
C THR A 225 1.02 -16.93 14.98
N PRO A 226 0.12 -17.45 15.80
CA PRO A 226 -1.27 -17.65 15.41
C PRO A 226 -1.96 -16.35 14.99
N VAL A 227 -2.65 -16.39 13.83
CA VAL A 227 -3.58 -15.34 13.39
C VAL A 227 -4.89 -15.42 14.17
N LEU A 228 -5.36 -16.64 14.48
CA LEU A 228 -6.52 -16.88 15.33
C LEU A 228 -6.07 -16.93 16.78
N GLN A 229 -6.59 -16.03 17.60
CA GLN A 229 -6.26 -15.90 19.02
C GLN A 229 -7.50 -16.18 19.86
N GLU A 230 -7.32 -16.87 20.98
CA GLU A 230 -8.39 -17.16 21.96
C GLU A 230 -8.61 -15.96 22.90
N ILE A 231 -7.58 -15.13 23.09
CA ILE A 231 -7.56 -13.98 23.98
C ILE A 231 -7.12 -12.75 23.19
N LEU A 232 -7.84 -11.65 23.35
CA LEU A 232 -7.50 -10.36 22.76
C LEU A 232 -6.40 -9.67 23.57
N GLY A 233 -5.27 -9.31 22.92
CA GLY A 233 -4.18 -8.62 23.60
C GLY A 233 -3.10 -8.11 22.67
N GLY A 234 -2.14 -7.35 23.23
CA GLY A 234 -0.97 -6.79 22.54
C GLY A 234 -1.19 -5.42 21.92
N ALA A 235 -2.42 -4.89 21.90
CA ALA A 235 -2.74 -3.52 21.47
C ALA A 235 -4.12 -3.11 21.97
N ASN A 236 -4.42 -1.81 21.92
CA ASN A 236 -5.77 -1.29 22.13
C ASN A 236 -6.40 -1.10 20.73
N ALA A 237 -7.27 -2.02 20.33
CA ALA A 237 -7.97 -1.97 19.05
C ALA A 237 -9.19 -2.89 19.06
N LYS A 238 -10.20 -2.56 18.26
CA LYS A 238 -11.41 -3.39 18.14
C LYS A 238 -11.13 -4.61 17.25
N PRO A 239 -11.37 -5.86 17.73
CA PRO A 239 -11.07 -7.07 16.98
C PRO A 239 -12.16 -7.42 15.96
N PHE A 240 -11.78 -8.25 14.95
CA PHE A 240 -12.73 -9.10 14.23
C PHE A 240 -12.94 -10.38 15.01
N ILE A 241 -14.19 -10.73 15.26
CA ILE A 241 -14.60 -11.94 16.00
C ILE A 241 -15.00 -13.02 15.01
N THR A 242 -14.58 -14.26 15.26
CA THR A 242 -14.97 -15.44 14.48
C THR A 242 -15.30 -16.62 15.39
N HIS A 243 -16.00 -17.64 14.86
CA HIS A 243 -16.35 -18.83 15.59
C HIS A 243 -15.57 -20.06 15.10
N TYR A 244 -14.88 -20.74 16.02
CA TYR A 244 -14.19 -21.99 15.73
C TYR A 244 -15.11 -23.19 15.93
N ASN A 245 -15.70 -23.68 14.84
CA ASN A 245 -16.76 -24.71 14.89
C ASN A 245 -16.34 -25.99 15.61
N ALA A 246 -15.10 -26.46 15.42
CA ALA A 246 -14.65 -27.73 15.99
C ALA A 246 -14.57 -27.71 17.52
N LEU A 247 -14.22 -26.58 18.10
CA LEU A 247 -14.14 -26.41 19.57
C LEU A 247 -15.35 -25.71 20.15
N ASN A 248 -16.24 -25.19 19.30
CA ASN A 248 -17.39 -24.37 19.68
C ASN A 248 -16.97 -23.16 20.56
N THR A 249 -15.90 -22.49 20.16
CA THR A 249 -15.34 -21.32 20.86
C THR A 249 -15.33 -20.09 19.96
N GLU A 250 -15.43 -18.93 20.57
CA GLU A 250 -15.19 -17.66 19.93
C GLU A 250 -13.69 -17.39 19.88
N ASN A 251 -13.20 -16.88 18.75
CA ASN A 251 -11.81 -16.52 18.52
C ASN A 251 -11.75 -15.14 17.88
N TYR A 252 -10.61 -14.51 18.03
CA TYR A 252 -10.30 -13.18 17.46
C TYR A 252 -9.28 -13.31 16.34
N LEU A 253 -9.43 -12.50 15.29
CA LEU A 253 -8.29 -12.23 14.41
C LEU A 253 -7.33 -11.30 15.14
N ARG A 254 -6.04 -11.63 15.15
CA ARG A 254 -5.00 -10.89 15.88
C ARG A 254 -4.96 -9.41 15.51
N ILE A 255 -4.80 -8.56 16.51
CA ILE A 255 -4.61 -7.11 16.38
C ILE A 255 -3.14 -6.70 16.51
N ALA A 256 -2.30 -7.56 17.07
CA ALA A 256 -0.86 -7.43 17.28
C ALA A 256 -0.21 -8.81 17.44
N THR A 257 1.11 -8.88 17.36
CA THR A 257 1.92 -10.09 17.59
C THR A 257 2.75 -10.04 18.87
N GLU A 258 2.62 -8.98 19.66
CA GLU A 258 3.40 -8.68 20.86
C GLU A 258 3.48 -9.84 21.85
N LEU A 259 2.33 -10.29 22.38
CA LEU A 259 2.31 -11.29 23.46
C LEU A 259 2.91 -12.64 23.04
N PRO A 260 2.61 -13.19 21.85
CA PRO A 260 3.30 -14.36 21.34
C PRO A 260 4.82 -14.19 21.20
N LEU A 261 5.29 -13.05 20.67
CA LEU A 261 6.73 -12.81 20.47
C LEU A 261 7.47 -12.68 21.80
N LYS A 262 6.89 -12.02 22.79
CA LYS A 262 7.44 -11.96 24.16
C LYS A 262 7.54 -13.35 24.82
N ARG A 263 6.58 -14.26 24.58
CA ARG A 263 6.69 -15.66 25.05
C ARG A 263 7.86 -16.38 24.42
N LEU A 264 8.24 -16.04 23.18
CA LEU A 264 9.44 -16.61 22.54
C LEU A 264 10.74 -16.11 23.20
N LEU A 265 10.78 -14.84 23.66
CA LEU A 265 11.91 -14.36 24.48
C LEU A 265 12.04 -15.12 25.78
N VAL A 266 10.94 -15.40 26.47
CA VAL A 266 10.93 -16.27 27.66
C VAL A 266 11.48 -17.66 27.32
N GLY A 267 11.13 -18.18 26.13
CA GLY A 267 11.60 -19.46 25.61
C GLY A 267 13.07 -19.48 25.17
N GLY A 268 13.79 -18.33 25.22
CA GLY A 268 15.22 -18.22 24.89
C GLY A 268 15.50 -17.90 23.41
N LEU A 269 14.49 -17.52 22.61
CA LEU A 269 14.73 -16.95 21.28
C LEU A 269 15.01 -15.45 21.46
N GLU A 270 16.30 -15.09 21.54
CA GLU A 270 16.72 -13.77 21.99
C GLU A 270 16.41 -12.62 21.02
N ARG A 271 16.31 -12.90 19.71
CA ARG A 271 15.97 -11.91 18.68
C ARG A 271 14.96 -12.51 17.72
N VAL A 272 13.73 -12.02 17.76
CA VAL A 272 12.63 -12.51 16.92
C VAL A 272 11.90 -11.35 16.26
N TYR A 273 11.38 -11.59 15.06
CA TYR A 273 10.43 -10.69 14.43
C TYR A 273 9.38 -11.46 13.66
N GLU A 274 8.22 -10.84 13.50
CA GLU A 274 7.17 -11.32 12.62
C GLU A 274 6.71 -10.19 11.70
N LEU A 275 6.77 -10.42 10.39
CA LEU A 275 6.24 -9.54 9.36
C LEU A 275 4.97 -10.15 8.82
N GLY A 276 3.79 -9.59 9.19
CA GLY A 276 2.52 -10.22 8.87
C GLY A 276 1.32 -9.29 8.87
N ARG A 277 0.16 -9.87 8.61
CA ARG A 277 -1.12 -9.17 8.63
C ARG A 277 -1.65 -9.03 10.05
N GLN A 278 -2.17 -7.83 10.33
CA GLN A 278 -2.95 -7.49 11.51
C GLN A 278 -4.36 -7.07 11.08
N PHE A 279 -5.31 -7.21 12.00
CA PHE A 279 -6.73 -7.02 11.71
C PHE A 279 -7.35 -6.15 12.79
N ARG A 280 -7.79 -4.93 12.45
CA ARG A 280 -8.48 -4.01 13.35
C ARG A 280 -9.82 -3.62 12.76
N ASN A 281 -10.92 -3.92 13.46
CA ASN A 281 -12.27 -3.67 13.00
C ASN A 281 -12.68 -2.21 13.22
N GLU A 282 -11.96 -1.32 12.59
CA GLU A 282 -12.06 0.12 12.68
C GLU A 282 -12.45 0.75 11.33
N GLY A 283 -12.52 2.06 11.28
CA GLY A 283 -12.82 2.80 10.06
C GLY A 283 -11.73 2.70 8.98
N THR A 284 -12.09 3.08 7.76
CA THR A 284 -11.14 3.18 6.64
C THR A 284 -10.99 4.62 6.21
N ASP A 285 -9.74 5.10 6.14
CA ASP A 285 -9.41 6.43 5.65
C ASP A 285 -8.19 6.41 4.68
N LEU A 286 -7.43 7.48 4.58
CA LEU A 286 -6.26 7.57 3.72
C LEU A 286 -5.05 6.81 4.27
N THR A 287 -5.00 6.56 5.59
CA THR A 287 -3.88 5.97 6.31
C THR A 287 -4.23 4.65 6.98
N HIS A 288 -5.52 4.32 7.12
CA HIS A 288 -6.02 3.14 7.80
C HIS A 288 -6.80 2.21 6.88
N ASN A 289 -6.55 0.91 7.03
CA ASN A 289 -7.28 -0.19 6.41
C ASN A 289 -7.49 -1.29 7.46
N PRO A 290 -8.66 -1.93 7.54
CA PRO A 290 -8.96 -2.89 8.60
C PRO A 290 -8.06 -4.14 8.59
N GLU A 291 -7.42 -4.39 7.49
CA GLU A 291 -6.38 -5.40 7.28
C GLU A 291 -5.12 -4.71 6.77
N PHE A 292 -4.03 -4.74 7.53
CA PHE A 292 -2.79 -4.06 7.19
C PHE A 292 -1.57 -4.93 7.52
N THR A 293 -0.41 -4.56 7.00
CA THR A 293 0.86 -5.25 7.28
C THR A 293 1.65 -4.47 8.31
N SER A 294 2.07 -5.15 9.37
CA SER A 294 3.06 -4.66 10.32
C SER A 294 4.24 -5.60 10.43
N MET A 295 5.32 -5.12 11.00
CA MET A 295 6.42 -5.92 11.50
C MET A 295 6.63 -5.58 12.97
N GLU A 296 6.61 -6.58 13.83
CA GLU A 296 7.01 -6.43 15.22
C GLU A 296 8.32 -7.20 15.45
N ALA A 297 9.24 -6.59 16.17
CA ALA A 297 10.56 -7.16 16.47
C ALA A 297 10.91 -6.96 17.95
N TYR A 298 11.47 -7.99 18.57
CA TYR A 298 11.86 -8.01 19.97
C TYR A 298 13.28 -8.54 20.12
N ALA A 299 14.10 -7.85 20.92
CA ALA A 299 15.47 -8.26 21.21
C ALA A 299 15.74 -8.27 22.70
N ALA A 300 16.10 -9.45 23.21
CA ALA A 300 16.61 -9.59 24.57
C ALA A 300 17.93 -8.82 24.73
N TYR A 301 18.13 -8.25 25.94
CA TYR A 301 19.30 -7.46 26.31
C TYR A 301 19.50 -6.19 25.47
N SER A 302 18.42 -5.73 24.79
CA SER A 302 18.34 -4.44 24.10
C SER A 302 17.47 -3.46 24.86
N ASP A 303 17.54 -2.19 24.49
CA ASP A 303 16.78 -1.09 25.05
C ASP A 303 16.27 -0.14 23.96
N LEU A 304 15.70 1.01 24.33
CA LEU A 304 15.26 2.01 23.36
C LEU A 304 16.38 2.56 22.48
N ALA A 305 17.62 2.62 22.97
CA ALA A 305 18.74 3.09 22.14
C ALA A 305 19.02 2.09 21.02
N GLY A 306 19.01 0.77 21.32
CA GLY A 306 19.11 -0.28 20.33
C GLY A 306 17.95 -0.27 19.32
N MET A 307 16.72 0.00 19.76
CA MET A 307 15.56 0.11 18.85
C MET A 307 15.63 1.34 17.96
N ARG A 308 16.17 2.47 18.43
CA ARG A 308 16.43 3.65 17.58
C ARG A 308 17.49 3.36 16.52
N GLU A 309 18.60 2.72 16.90
CA GLU A 309 19.66 2.34 15.98
C GLU A 309 19.14 1.37 14.91
N LEU A 310 18.37 0.36 15.30
CA LEU A 310 17.72 -0.59 14.38
C LEU A 310 16.85 0.15 13.36
N SER A 311 16.00 1.09 13.83
CA SER A 311 15.10 1.86 12.97
C SER A 311 15.85 2.73 11.98
N GLN A 312 16.81 3.51 12.46
CA GLN A 312 17.60 4.40 11.62
C GLN A 312 18.34 3.62 10.52
N ASN A 313 19.04 2.54 10.90
CA ASN A 313 19.80 1.71 9.97
C ASN A 313 18.88 1.03 8.93
N LEU A 314 17.70 0.55 9.35
CA LEU A 314 16.73 -0.08 8.45
C LEU A 314 16.20 0.92 7.40
N PHE A 315 15.79 2.12 7.82
CA PHE A 315 15.24 3.11 6.88
C PHE A 315 16.32 3.63 5.93
N GLN A 316 17.53 3.85 6.40
CA GLN A 316 18.67 4.24 5.56
C GLN A 316 19.01 3.14 4.55
N GLU A 317 18.99 1.87 4.96
CA GLU A 317 19.22 0.73 4.07
C GLU A 317 18.16 0.63 2.96
N ILE A 318 16.88 0.86 3.31
CA ILE A 318 15.79 0.92 2.34
C ILE A 318 15.99 2.08 1.37
N ALA A 319 16.35 3.27 1.86
CA ALA A 319 16.62 4.43 1.02
C ALA A 319 17.74 4.16 0.01
N ARG A 320 18.84 3.54 0.45
CA ARG A 320 19.95 3.16 -0.44
C ARG A 320 19.53 2.12 -1.46
N LYS A 321 18.95 1.00 -1.03
CA LYS A 321 18.69 -0.16 -1.91
C LYS A 321 17.45 -0.05 -2.77
N ALA A 322 16.40 0.63 -2.30
CA ALA A 322 15.14 0.74 -3.02
C ALA A 322 14.91 2.10 -3.68
N CYS A 323 15.55 3.18 -3.18
CA CYS A 323 15.42 4.52 -3.77
C CYS A 323 16.69 4.96 -4.50
N GLY A 324 17.80 4.22 -4.39
CA GLY A 324 19.06 4.54 -5.07
C GLY A 324 19.84 5.69 -4.44
N CYS A 325 19.58 6.00 -3.17
CA CYS A 325 20.35 7.01 -2.44
C CYS A 325 21.80 6.56 -2.20
N GLU A 326 22.72 7.51 -2.17
CA GLU A 326 24.11 7.25 -1.79
C GLU A 326 24.24 7.23 -0.25
N GLU A 327 25.18 6.44 0.26
CA GLU A 327 25.47 6.37 1.70
C GLU A 327 25.91 7.75 2.23
N GLY A 328 25.26 8.18 3.32
CA GLY A 328 25.46 9.51 3.92
C GLY A 328 24.70 10.64 3.23
N HIS A 329 23.90 10.33 2.20
CA HIS A 329 23.05 11.25 1.45
C HIS A 329 21.67 10.60 1.16
N GLU A 330 21.10 9.98 2.16
CA GLU A 330 19.79 9.31 2.07
C GLU A 330 18.66 10.33 2.11
N VAL A 331 18.48 11.09 1.04
CA VAL A 331 17.39 12.06 0.86
C VAL A 331 16.36 11.51 -0.12
N ILE A 332 15.11 11.48 0.30
CA ILE A 332 13.98 11.04 -0.52
C ILE A 332 12.96 12.18 -0.67
N THR A 333 12.08 12.08 -1.66
CA THR A 333 10.95 13.00 -1.79
C THR A 333 9.67 12.26 -1.43
N TYR A 334 8.86 12.87 -0.55
CA TYR A 334 7.54 12.38 -0.21
C TYR A 334 6.50 13.49 -0.34
N GLN A 335 5.56 13.33 -1.25
CA GLN A 335 4.48 14.29 -1.57
C GLN A 335 5.02 15.72 -1.81
N GLY A 336 6.15 15.80 -2.53
CA GLY A 336 6.81 17.07 -2.86
C GLY A 336 7.68 17.66 -1.76
N THR A 337 7.79 17.02 -0.60
CA THR A 337 8.65 17.42 0.51
C THR A 337 9.93 16.59 0.51
N GLU A 338 11.09 17.23 0.62
CA GLU A 338 12.36 16.53 0.83
C GLU A 338 12.44 16.04 2.27
N VAL A 339 12.78 14.76 2.44
CA VAL A 339 12.95 14.08 3.72
C VAL A 339 14.38 13.58 3.80
N ASP A 340 15.15 14.13 4.71
CA ASP A 340 16.54 13.74 4.95
C ASP A 340 16.59 12.61 5.98
N LEU A 341 16.90 11.41 5.50
CA LEU A 341 17.09 10.20 6.32
C LEU A 341 18.56 9.99 6.70
N SER A 342 19.48 10.86 6.25
CA SER A 342 20.91 10.73 6.49
C SER A 342 21.31 11.09 7.92
N GLY A 343 22.53 10.76 8.30
CA GLY A 343 23.11 11.13 9.59
C GLY A 343 22.38 10.56 10.80
N ASN A 344 22.52 11.24 11.94
CA ASN A 344 21.84 10.88 13.18
C ASN A 344 20.50 11.62 13.28
N TRP A 345 19.45 10.88 13.56
CA TRP A 345 18.12 11.44 13.68
C TRP A 345 17.91 12.14 15.02
N ARG A 346 17.03 13.14 14.98
CA ARG A 346 16.65 13.89 16.17
C ARG A 346 15.96 12.98 17.20
N VAL A 347 16.32 13.17 18.47
CA VAL A 347 15.61 12.61 19.62
C VAL A 347 15.08 13.80 20.42
N ALA A 348 13.80 13.87 20.65
CA ALA A 348 13.15 14.95 21.41
C ALA A 348 12.06 14.39 22.31
N SER A 349 11.84 15.00 23.46
CA SER A 349 10.69 14.67 24.28
C SER A 349 9.41 15.25 23.67
N LEU A 350 8.28 14.63 23.96
CA LEU A 350 6.95 15.13 23.62
C LEU A 350 6.76 16.57 24.12
N ALA A 351 7.24 16.87 25.33
CA ALA A 351 7.17 18.20 25.92
C ALA A 351 8.01 19.25 25.18
N GLU A 352 9.20 18.87 24.67
CA GLU A 352 10.03 19.74 23.82
C GLU A 352 9.31 20.11 22.53
N ILE A 353 8.73 19.13 21.83
CA ILE A 353 7.98 19.37 20.60
C ILE A 353 6.75 20.25 20.88
N ALA A 354 5.97 19.96 21.93
CA ALA A 354 4.84 20.79 22.33
C ALA A 354 5.26 22.23 22.66
N SER A 355 6.42 22.40 23.31
CA SER A 355 6.97 23.72 23.63
C SER A 355 7.39 24.48 22.36
N GLU A 356 8.04 23.82 21.42
CA GLU A 356 8.47 24.43 20.14
C GLU A 356 7.29 24.97 19.33
N VAL A 357 6.22 24.18 19.18
CA VAL A 357 5.07 24.58 18.36
C VAL A 357 4.19 25.63 19.00
N THR A 358 4.15 25.68 20.33
CA THR A 358 3.37 26.69 21.07
C THR A 358 4.13 27.97 21.39
N GLY A 359 5.48 27.89 21.35
CA GLY A 359 6.37 28.98 21.81
C GLY A 359 6.36 29.20 23.33
N GLU A 360 5.85 28.24 24.11
CA GLU A 360 5.79 28.26 25.55
C GLU A 360 6.56 27.08 26.15
N GLU A 361 7.22 27.29 27.28
CA GLU A 361 7.84 26.19 28.01
C GLU A 361 6.76 25.33 28.67
N LEU A 362 6.60 24.10 28.18
CA LEU A 362 5.65 23.11 28.65
C LEU A 362 6.35 21.85 29.12
N SER A 363 5.81 21.21 30.15
CA SER A 363 6.31 19.97 30.72
C SER A 363 5.20 19.23 31.46
N ILE A 364 5.49 18.04 31.95
CA ILE A 364 4.58 17.28 32.84
C ILE A 364 4.30 18.02 34.17
N ASP A 365 5.14 18.99 34.56
CA ASP A 365 4.98 19.82 35.73
C ASP A 365 4.20 21.12 35.47
N THR A 366 3.83 21.38 34.22
CA THR A 366 3.04 22.56 33.85
C THR A 366 1.66 22.50 34.49
N PRO A 367 1.22 23.57 35.20
CA PRO A 367 -0.11 23.59 35.80
C PRO A 367 -1.22 23.30 34.78
N VAL A 368 -2.20 22.49 35.19
CA VAL A 368 -3.35 22.06 34.34
C VAL A 368 -4.07 23.25 33.73
N GLU A 369 -4.26 24.35 34.49
CA GLU A 369 -4.92 25.56 33.99
C GLU A 369 -4.14 26.22 32.84
N LYS A 370 -2.80 26.18 32.89
CA LYS A 370 -1.96 26.70 31.82
C LYS A 370 -2.07 25.82 30.56
N LEU A 371 -2.04 24.47 30.71
CA LEU A 371 -2.22 23.54 29.58
C LEU A 371 -3.58 23.71 28.94
N ARG A 372 -4.66 23.84 29.72
CA ARG A 372 -6.01 24.13 29.24
C ARG A 372 -6.07 25.43 28.45
N ALA A 373 -5.43 26.49 28.96
CA ALA A 373 -5.38 27.78 28.27
C ALA A 373 -4.63 27.72 26.94
N VAL A 374 -3.64 26.84 26.81
CA VAL A 374 -2.97 26.55 25.52
C VAL A 374 -3.93 25.83 24.55
N LEU A 375 -4.62 24.77 25.01
CA LEU A 375 -5.60 24.05 24.20
C LEU A 375 -6.73 24.96 23.73
N ASP A 376 -7.29 25.81 24.64
CA ASP A 376 -8.32 26.81 24.28
C ASP A 376 -7.84 27.80 23.21
N ARG A 377 -6.57 28.26 23.28
CA ARG A 377 -5.98 29.19 22.30
C ARG A 377 -5.91 28.59 20.89
N TYR A 378 -5.66 27.28 20.79
CA TYR A 378 -5.56 26.57 19.53
C TYR A 378 -6.85 25.87 19.12
N GLU A 379 -7.97 26.13 19.85
CA GLU A 379 -9.30 25.57 19.60
C GLU A 379 -9.33 24.02 19.64
N ILE A 380 -8.48 23.43 20.50
CA ILE A 380 -8.40 21.98 20.74
C ILE A 380 -9.36 21.60 21.87
N GLU A 381 -10.25 20.64 21.59
CA GLU A 381 -11.19 20.15 22.61
C GLU A 381 -10.48 19.36 23.71
N TRP A 382 -10.90 19.53 24.96
CA TRP A 382 -10.34 18.81 26.11
C TRP A 382 -11.42 18.42 27.12
N ASN A 383 -11.16 17.35 27.88
CA ASN A 383 -12.06 16.88 28.93
C ASN A 383 -11.61 17.44 30.29
N PRO A 384 -12.53 17.97 31.15
CA PRO A 384 -12.21 18.46 32.50
C PRO A 384 -11.55 17.44 33.43
N GLU A 385 -11.72 16.15 33.18
CA GLU A 385 -11.13 15.05 33.94
C GLU A 385 -9.67 14.77 33.59
N TRP A 386 -9.18 15.25 32.44
CA TRP A 386 -7.80 15.03 32.00
C TRP A 386 -6.79 15.73 32.90
N GLN A 387 -5.73 15.02 33.24
CA GLN A 387 -4.61 15.52 34.03
C GLN A 387 -3.54 16.10 33.10
N ALA A 388 -2.45 16.61 33.70
CA ALA A 388 -1.39 17.31 32.96
C ALA A 388 -0.77 16.48 31.82
N GLY A 389 -0.57 15.20 32.07
CA GLY A 389 0.01 14.30 31.04
C GLY A 389 -0.87 14.19 29.81
N LYS A 390 -2.16 13.92 29.96
CA LYS A 390 -3.08 13.82 28.83
C LYS A 390 -3.26 15.15 28.11
N LEU A 391 -3.35 16.27 28.82
CA LEU A 391 -3.46 17.59 28.20
C LEU A 391 -2.20 17.96 27.41
N LEU A 392 -1.02 17.65 27.93
CA LEU A 392 0.24 17.85 27.23
C LEU A 392 0.34 16.98 25.98
N PHE A 393 -0.12 15.73 26.07
CA PHE A 393 -0.19 14.82 24.92
C PHE A 393 -1.10 15.38 23.83
N GLU A 394 -2.28 15.90 24.13
CA GLU A 394 -3.19 16.49 23.14
C GLU A 394 -2.58 17.69 22.42
N ILE A 395 -1.81 18.54 23.12
CA ILE A 395 -1.07 19.63 22.48
C ILE A 395 -0.06 19.09 21.48
N TYR A 396 0.67 18.03 21.85
CA TYR A 396 1.62 17.39 20.97
C TYR A 396 0.92 16.72 19.76
N ASP A 397 -0.10 15.94 19.99
CA ASP A 397 -0.83 15.19 18.98
C ASP A 397 -1.42 16.10 17.90
N GLU A 398 -2.11 17.15 18.31
CA GLU A 398 -2.79 18.08 17.41
C GLU A 398 -1.86 19.08 16.70
N LEU A 399 -0.78 19.51 17.35
CA LEU A 399 0.10 20.56 16.82
C LEU A 399 1.51 20.06 16.53
N GLY A 400 2.09 19.29 17.45
CA GLY A 400 3.49 18.91 17.43
C GLY A 400 3.81 17.86 16.38
N GLU A 401 3.07 16.75 16.33
CA GLU A 401 3.30 15.65 15.41
C GLU A 401 3.31 16.14 13.96
N LYS A 402 2.31 16.95 13.59
CA LYS A 402 2.13 17.52 12.25
C LYS A 402 3.25 18.46 11.81
N SER A 403 4.02 19.01 12.76
CA SER A 403 5.14 19.92 12.49
C SER A 403 6.44 19.21 12.08
N ILE A 404 6.55 17.92 12.36
CA ILE A 404 7.76 17.13 12.16
C ILE A 404 7.86 16.71 10.69
N VAL A 405 8.94 17.09 10.01
CA VAL A 405 9.23 16.70 8.62
C VAL A 405 10.28 15.57 8.57
N ASN A 406 11.47 15.84 9.10
CA ASN A 406 12.56 14.85 9.11
C ASN A 406 12.39 13.85 10.25
N PRO A 407 12.97 12.64 10.12
CA PRO A 407 12.84 11.59 11.13
C PRO A 407 13.18 12.10 12.54
N THR A 408 12.22 11.95 13.44
CA THR A 408 12.37 12.34 14.83
C THR A 408 11.83 11.22 15.73
N PHE A 409 12.66 10.79 16.67
CA PHE A 409 12.23 9.92 17.76
C PHE A 409 11.63 10.78 18.85
N VAL A 410 10.31 10.77 18.98
CA VAL A 410 9.59 11.48 20.04
C VAL A 410 9.50 10.56 21.24
N CYS A 411 10.02 11.02 22.39
CA CYS A 411 10.17 10.23 23.60
C CYS A 411 9.33 10.82 24.75
N ASP A 412 9.40 10.15 25.91
CA ASP A 412 8.87 10.65 27.18
C ASP A 412 7.36 10.87 27.18
N TYR A 413 6.64 9.86 26.66
CA TYR A 413 5.19 9.86 26.68
C TYR A 413 4.66 9.78 28.12
N PRO A 414 3.61 10.53 28.48
CA PRO A 414 2.98 10.41 29.80
C PRO A 414 2.43 9.00 30.06
N ALA A 415 2.60 8.50 31.26
CA ALA A 415 2.08 7.19 31.66
C ALA A 415 0.56 7.08 31.55
N GLU A 416 -0.15 8.20 31.60
CA GLU A 416 -1.61 8.29 31.41
C GLU A 416 -2.06 7.80 30.03
N VAL A 417 -1.24 8.05 29.00
CA VAL A 417 -1.53 7.66 27.60
C VAL A 417 -0.75 6.42 27.15
N SER A 418 0.03 5.81 28.04
CA SER A 418 0.85 4.63 27.74
C SER A 418 0.80 3.60 28.88
N PRO A 419 -0.38 3.07 29.22
CA PRO A 419 -0.56 2.26 30.44
C PRO A 419 0.17 0.92 30.41
N LEU A 420 0.59 0.40 29.23
CA LEU A 420 1.23 -0.89 29.09
C LEU A 420 2.76 -0.85 28.98
N THR A 421 3.34 0.34 29.01
CA THR A 421 4.77 0.58 28.81
C THR A 421 5.50 0.70 30.14
N LYS A 422 6.74 0.25 30.22
CA LYS A 422 7.57 0.40 31.41
C LYS A 422 7.75 1.89 31.75
N ARG A 423 7.54 2.25 33.02
CA ARG A 423 7.76 3.61 33.49
C ARG A 423 9.24 3.93 33.58
N LYS A 424 9.62 5.18 33.33
CA LYS A 424 11.01 5.63 33.53
C LYS A 424 11.37 5.56 35.00
N ALA A 425 12.62 5.16 35.27
CA ALA A 425 13.09 5.02 36.65
C ALA A 425 13.30 6.37 37.38
N ASP A 426 13.63 7.41 36.62
CA ASP A 426 13.87 8.78 37.12
C ASP A 426 12.59 9.60 37.25
N ASP A 427 11.57 9.36 36.40
CA ASP A 427 10.25 9.97 36.53
C ASP A 427 9.13 8.98 36.17
N PRO A 428 8.49 8.33 37.14
CA PRO A 428 7.46 7.31 36.89
C PRO A 428 6.16 7.86 36.30
N ARG A 429 6.02 9.17 36.11
CA ARG A 429 4.90 9.79 35.38
C ARG A 429 5.09 9.68 33.87
N LEU A 430 6.32 9.40 33.42
CA LEU A 430 6.72 9.20 32.04
C LEU A 430 7.02 7.73 31.76
N THR A 431 6.98 7.35 30.48
CA THR A 431 7.25 5.99 30.04
C THR A 431 8.52 5.90 29.22
N ASP A 432 9.18 4.73 29.25
CA ASP A 432 10.33 4.41 28.43
C ASP A 432 9.86 3.93 27.06
N ARG A 433 9.46 4.90 26.22
CA ARG A 433 8.81 4.74 24.91
C ARG A 433 9.32 5.80 23.94
N PHE A 434 9.38 5.45 22.66
CA PHE A 434 9.40 6.44 21.59
C PHE A 434 8.44 6.07 20.44
N GLU A 435 8.03 7.08 19.71
CA GLU A 435 7.48 6.93 18.37
C GLU A 435 8.42 7.56 17.33
N LEU A 436 8.57 6.91 16.19
CA LEU A 436 9.28 7.48 15.04
C LEU A 436 8.30 8.24 14.17
N ILE A 437 8.44 9.54 14.15
CA ILE A 437 7.61 10.45 13.35
C ILE A 437 8.39 10.95 12.14
N ILE A 438 7.78 10.88 10.95
CA ILE A 438 8.30 11.43 9.68
C ILE A 438 7.13 12.05 8.92
N CYS A 439 7.29 13.28 8.42
CA CYS A 439 6.24 14.01 7.69
C CYS A 439 4.88 14.02 8.41
N GLY A 440 4.90 14.24 9.73
CA GLY A 440 3.68 14.31 10.56
C GLY A 440 2.92 13.01 10.67
N ALA A 441 3.59 11.86 10.59
CA ALA A 441 2.98 10.55 10.75
C ALA A 441 3.90 9.58 11.49
N GLU A 442 3.32 8.71 12.32
CA GLU A 442 4.00 7.63 13.03
C GLU A 442 4.37 6.49 12.08
N TYR A 443 5.63 6.04 12.10
CA TYR A 443 6.16 4.92 11.33
C TYR A 443 6.56 3.73 12.18
N ALA A 444 6.94 3.98 13.42
CA ALA A 444 7.28 2.94 14.38
C ALA A 444 6.97 3.40 15.81
N ASN A 445 6.69 2.41 16.67
CA ASN A 445 6.45 2.57 18.09
C ASN A 445 7.29 1.55 18.86
N ALA A 446 8.06 1.98 19.84
CA ALA A 446 9.00 1.14 20.57
C ALA A 446 8.99 1.38 22.06
N TYR A 447 9.29 0.32 22.81
CA TYR A 447 9.33 0.35 24.28
C TYR A 447 10.54 -0.40 24.82
N SER A 448 11.00 -0.01 26.03
CA SER A 448 11.62 -0.96 26.91
C SER A 448 10.54 -1.85 27.52
N GLU A 449 10.66 -3.15 27.30
CA GLU A 449 9.58 -4.09 27.59
C GLU A 449 9.37 -4.29 29.09
N LEU A 450 8.10 -4.31 29.50
CA LEU A 450 7.72 -4.69 30.84
C LEU A 450 7.95 -6.18 31.02
N ASN A 451 8.83 -6.54 31.96
CA ASN A 451 9.21 -7.92 32.26
C ASN A 451 8.94 -8.33 33.73
N ASP A 452 8.28 -7.45 34.52
CA ASP A 452 7.84 -7.75 35.87
C ASP A 452 6.43 -8.36 35.83
N PRO A 453 6.27 -9.64 36.21
CA PRO A 453 4.97 -10.31 36.16
C PRO A 453 3.94 -9.69 37.12
N VAL A 454 4.38 -9.11 38.25
CA VAL A 454 3.47 -8.51 39.23
C VAL A 454 2.90 -7.20 38.71
N ASP A 455 3.76 -6.31 38.17
CA ASP A 455 3.31 -5.07 37.53
C ASP A 455 2.41 -5.37 36.32
N GLN A 456 2.75 -6.39 35.51
CA GLN A 456 1.92 -6.80 34.37
C GLN A 456 0.54 -7.31 34.80
N GLU A 457 0.47 -8.07 35.90
CA GLU A 457 -0.80 -8.55 36.44
C GLU A 457 -1.70 -7.39 36.90
N GLU A 458 -1.13 -6.40 37.62
CA GLU A 458 -1.86 -5.21 38.05
C GLU A 458 -2.42 -4.41 36.86
N ARG A 459 -1.68 -4.31 35.77
CA ARG A 459 -2.11 -3.61 34.55
C ARG A 459 -3.22 -4.36 33.83
N PHE A 460 -3.13 -5.68 33.71
CA PHE A 460 -4.24 -6.48 33.15
C PHE A 460 -5.51 -6.36 33.99
N ALA A 461 -5.38 -6.30 35.32
CA ALA A 461 -6.52 -6.09 36.19
C ALA A 461 -7.17 -4.70 35.95
N ALA A 462 -6.38 -3.66 35.73
CA ALA A 462 -6.87 -2.33 35.39
C ALA A 462 -7.56 -2.29 34.01
N GLN A 463 -7.02 -2.97 33.00
CA GLN A 463 -7.65 -3.12 31.68
C GLN A 463 -8.99 -3.85 31.75
N MET A 464 -9.08 -4.91 32.56
CA MET A 464 -10.34 -5.63 32.78
C MET A 464 -11.40 -4.75 33.44
N GLU A 465 -11.02 -3.83 34.31
CA GLU A 465 -11.96 -2.87 34.90
C GLU A 465 -12.43 -1.83 33.88
N ALA A 466 -11.52 -1.32 33.01
CA ALA A 466 -11.88 -0.44 31.90
C ALA A 466 -12.87 -1.14 30.94
N LYS A 467 -12.65 -2.41 30.63
CA LYS A 467 -13.56 -3.23 29.81
C LYS A 467 -14.96 -3.36 30.43
N ARG A 468 -15.03 -3.56 31.76
CA ARG A 468 -16.32 -3.59 32.50
C ARG A 468 -17.05 -2.25 32.47
N GLN A 469 -16.32 -1.15 32.37
CA GLN A 469 -16.87 0.20 32.26
C GLN A 469 -17.28 0.57 30.82
N GLY A 470 -17.06 -0.33 29.84
CA GLY A 470 -17.54 -0.19 28.46
C GLY A 470 -16.46 0.12 27.44
N ASP A 471 -15.19 0.05 27.79
CA ASP A 471 -14.09 0.18 26.83
C ASP A 471 -13.97 -1.12 26.00
N GLU A 472 -14.44 -1.06 24.75
CA GLU A 472 -14.42 -2.21 23.82
C GLU A 472 -13.01 -2.53 23.27
N GLU A 473 -12.06 -1.62 23.45
CA GLU A 473 -10.66 -1.77 22.97
C GLU A 473 -9.74 -2.32 24.08
N ALA A 474 -10.22 -2.34 25.34
CA ALA A 474 -9.45 -2.83 26.46
C ALA A 474 -9.13 -4.33 26.31
N MET A 475 -7.88 -4.67 26.62
CA MET A 475 -7.37 -6.04 26.52
C MET A 475 -8.04 -7.00 27.52
N GLU A 476 -8.01 -8.27 27.20
CA GLU A 476 -8.41 -9.35 28.09
C GLU A 476 -7.24 -9.75 29.00
N TYR A 477 -7.58 -10.39 30.14
CA TYR A 477 -6.59 -10.91 31.06
C TYR A 477 -5.98 -12.21 30.51
N ASP A 478 -4.70 -12.17 30.13
CA ASP A 478 -3.97 -13.33 29.61
C ASP A 478 -3.17 -14.02 30.74
N TYR A 479 -3.80 -15.02 31.38
CA TYR A 479 -3.19 -15.83 32.44
C TYR A 479 -1.96 -16.60 31.96
N ASP A 480 -1.93 -17.02 30.70
CA ASP A 480 -0.80 -17.75 30.15
C ASP A 480 0.41 -16.85 29.93
N PHE A 481 0.16 -15.60 29.56
CA PHE A 481 1.25 -14.61 29.45
C PHE A 481 1.84 -14.26 30.82
N ILE A 482 1.02 -14.05 31.86
CA ILE A 482 1.54 -13.83 33.22
C ILE A 482 2.36 -15.05 33.65
N ARG A 483 1.87 -16.27 33.49
CA ARG A 483 2.61 -17.50 33.79
C ARG A 483 3.92 -17.59 33.02
N ALA A 484 3.95 -17.16 31.74
CA ALA A 484 5.18 -17.11 30.97
C ALA A 484 6.20 -16.13 31.59
N LEU A 485 5.77 -14.91 31.96
CA LEU A 485 6.63 -13.94 32.62
C LEU A 485 7.19 -14.42 33.97
N GLU A 486 6.43 -15.23 34.71
CA GLU A 486 6.87 -15.85 35.98
C GLU A 486 8.05 -16.82 35.80
N TYR A 487 8.25 -17.40 34.59
CA TYR A 487 9.46 -18.17 34.27
C TYR A 487 10.67 -17.27 34.00
N GLY A 488 10.47 -15.98 33.84
CA GLY A 488 11.51 -14.97 33.65
C GLY A 488 11.67 -14.56 32.19
N MET A 489 11.33 -13.33 31.86
CA MET A 489 11.66 -12.69 30.60
C MET A 489 12.88 -11.80 30.78
N PRO A 490 13.93 -11.91 29.93
CA PRO A 490 15.08 -11.02 30.00
C PRO A 490 14.65 -9.57 29.75
N PRO A 491 15.43 -8.56 30.22
CA PRO A 491 15.28 -7.19 29.76
C PRO A 491 15.33 -7.18 28.22
N ALA A 492 14.39 -6.47 27.60
CA ALA A 492 14.26 -6.48 26.14
C ALA A 492 13.77 -5.12 25.61
N GLY A 493 14.15 -4.81 24.38
CA GLY A 493 13.53 -3.77 23.58
C GLY A 493 12.60 -4.39 22.58
N GLY A 494 11.43 -3.78 22.39
CA GLY A 494 10.45 -4.15 21.36
C GLY A 494 10.09 -2.97 20.48
N ILE A 495 9.76 -3.25 19.23
CA ILE A 495 9.37 -2.25 18.25
C ILE A 495 8.36 -2.80 17.25
N GLY A 496 7.35 -2.00 16.94
CA GLY A 496 6.39 -2.25 15.87
C GLY A 496 6.54 -1.23 14.74
N TYR A 497 6.56 -1.70 13.50
CA TYR A 497 6.61 -0.87 12.29
C TYR A 497 5.33 -1.00 11.48
N GLY A 498 4.74 0.12 11.10
CA GLY A 498 3.66 0.17 10.11
C GLY A 498 4.20 -0.01 8.68
N ILE A 499 4.25 -1.24 8.19
CA ILE A 499 4.85 -1.55 6.88
C ILE A 499 4.10 -0.86 5.73
N ASP A 500 2.78 -0.82 5.76
CA ASP A 500 2.03 -0.13 4.70
C ASP A 500 2.31 1.37 4.69
N ARG A 501 2.45 1.99 5.87
CA ARG A 501 2.82 3.41 6.01
C ARG A 501 4.25 3.65 5.52
N MET A 502 5.18 2.75 5.85
CA MET A 502 6.55 2.76 5.31
C MET A 502 6.55 2.68 3.77
N MET A 503 5.65 1.85 3.17
CA MET A 503 5.51 1.79 1.71
C MET A 503 4.96 3.10 1.12
N MET A 504 4.05 3.79 1.83
CA MET A 504 3.58 5.11 1.39
C MET A 504 4.76 6.08 1.26
N LEU A 505 5.63 6.13 2.27
CA LEU A 505 6.82 7.00 2.28
C LEU A 505 7.77 6.68 1.12
N PHE A 506 8.26 5.46 1.07
CA PHE A 506 9.31 5.07 0.10
C PHE A 506 8.81 4.94 -1.34
N CYS A 507 7.52 4.73 -1.58
CA CYS A 507 6.92 4.70 -2.91
C CYS A 507 6.26 6.03 -3.30
N ASP A 508 6.38 7.06 -2.48
CA ASP A 508 5.75 8.38 -2.69
C ASP A 508 4.24 8.28 -2.98
N GLN A 509 3.52 7.59 -2.10
CA GLN A 509 2.07 7.39 -2.26
C GLN A 509 1.28 8.09 -1.15
N PRO A 510 0.25 8.89 -1.49
CA PRO A 510 -0.51 9.68 -0.51
C PRO A 510 -1.53 8.87 0.29
N SER A 511 -1.79 7.62 -0.07
CA SER A 511 -2.81 6.80 0.58
C SER A 511 -2.38 5.34 0.71
N ILE A 512 -2.76 4.72 1.82
CA ILE A 512 -2.57 3.28 2.07
C ILE A 512 -3.20 2.43 0.95
N ARG A 513 -4.29 2.90 0.32
CA ARG A 513 -4.96 2.23 -0.80
C ARG A 513 -4.09 2.15 -2.06
N ASP A 514 -3.15 3.07 -2.21
CA ASP A 514 -2.23 3.08 -3.35
C ASP A 514 -1.13 2.01 -3.21
N VAL A 515 -0.79 1.64 -1.98
CA VAL A 515 0.21 0.60 -1.68
C VAL A 515 -0.39 -0.78 -1.36
N LEU A 516 -1.71 -0.91 -1.36
CA LEU A 516 -2.43 -2.17 -1.25
C LEU A 516 -2.98 -2.61 -2.61
N LEU A 517 -2.77 -3.89 -2.98
CA LEU A 517 -3.30 -4.42 -4.24
C LEU A 517 -4.82 -4.38 -4.26
N PHE A 518 -5.47 -4.84 -3.19
CA PHE A 518 -6.92 -4.90 -3.05
C PHE A 518 -7.34 -4.32 -1.69
N PRO A 519 -7.44 -2.98 -1.59
CA PRO A 519 -7.91 -2.33 -0.37
C PRO A 519 -9.38 -2.62 -0.12
N GLN A 520 -9.79 -2.60 1.16
CA GLN A 520 -11.20 -2.71 1.53
C GLN A 520 -11.96 -1.45 1.10
N LEU A 521 -13.07 -1.66 0.41
CA LEU A 521 -13.94 -0.59 -0.11
C LEU A 521 -15.39 -0.86 0.24
N LYS A 522 -16.19 0.18 0.31
CA LYS A 522 -17.65 0.03 0.45
C LYS A 522 -18.20 -0.82 -0.69
N PRO A 523 -19.18 -1.72 -0.44
CA PRO A 523 -19.81 -2.50 -1.49
C PRO A 523 -20.36 -1.62 -2.62
N GLU A 524 -20.20 -2.07 -3.87
CA GLU A 524 -20.84 -1.41 -5.01
C GLU A 524 -22.37 -1.51 -4.86
N LYS A 525 -23.06 -0.40 -5.10
CA LYS A 525 -24.51 -0.44 -5.29
C LYS A 525 -24.75 -1.11 -6.64
N ARG A 526 -25.18 -2.37 -6.62
CA ARG A 526 -25.59 -3.12 -7.81
C ARG A 526 -26.97 -2.67 -8.30
#